data_381c53f76ee05c47c4e996351d5080b7
#
_entry.id   381c53f76ee05c47c4e996351d5080b7
#
_cell.length_a   1.000
_cell.length_b   1.000
_cell.length_c   1.000
_cell.angle_alpha   90.00
_cell.angle_beta   90.00
_cell.angle_gamma   90.00
#
_symmetry.space_group_name_H-M   'P 1'
#
loop_
_entity.id
_entity.type
_entity.pdbx_description
1 polymer ?
#
loop_
_entity_poly.entity_id
_entity_poly.type
_entity_poly.pdbx_seq_one_letter_code
_entity_poly.pdbx_strand_id
1 'polypeptide(L)'
;ELQFGTNHLGHFALTGLLFDLLAEKPGSRVVTVSSNAHKPGKINFDDLQSEQRYFRWKAYAQSKLANLVFSNELERRILVSGLDMKAVAAHPGYAKTNLSTAGNSLGGDGIGGIFSTISGPFLKFGENLIGQDAEHGALPTLYAATVEDLAGGSYVGPDGIGEFRGHPVIVQGTGASQDLETGERLWQVS
;
A
#
# COMPACT_ATOMS: atom_id res chain seq x y z
N GLU A 1 -9.56 -6.25 -13.48
CA GLU A 1 -9.38 -7.09 -12.29
C GLU A 1 -9.65 -6.27 -11.01
N LEU A 2 -10.42 -6.85 -10.10
CA LEU A 2 -10.99 -6.12 -8.96
C LEU A 2 -9.94 -5.56 -7.99
N GLN A 3 -8.83 -6.28 -7.73
CA GLN A 3 -7.83 -5.81 -6.77
C GLN A 3 -7.03 -4.62 -7.28
N PHE A 4 -6.60 -4.66 -8.54
CA PHE A 4 -5.89 -3.53 -9.15
C PHE A 4 -6.84 -2.33 -9.32
N GLY A 5 -8.05 -2.58 -9.80
CA GLY A 5 -9.08 -1.56 -9.95
C GLY A 5 -9.42 -0.87 -8.64
N THR A 6 -9.74 -1.63 -7.59
CA THR A 6 -10.14 -1.07 -6.29
C THR A 6 -8.96 -0.49 -5.52
N ASN A 7 -7.84 -1.21 -5.44
CA ASN A 7 -6.74 -0.81 -4.57
C ASN A 7 -5.87 0.29 -5.17
N HIS A 8 -5.82 0.39 -6.51
CA HIS A 8 -4.96 1.37 -7.18
C HIS A 8 -5.75 2.35 -8.05
N LEU A 9 -6.41 1.90 -9.12
CA LEU A 9 -7.08 2.81 -10.07
C LEU A 9 -8.16 3.67 -9.41
N GLY A 10 -8.94 3.10 -8.48
CA GLY A 10 -9.95 3.85 -7.72
C GLY A 10 -9.34 4.97 -6.88
N HIS A 11 -8.21 4.70 -6.24
CA HIS A 11 -7.51 5.71 -5.43
C HIS A 11 -6.78 6.74 -6.30
N PHE A 12 -6.22 6.33 -7.43
CA PHE A 12 -5.66 7.23 -8.43
C PHE A 12 -6.72 8.21 -8.94
N ALA A 13 -7.87 7.70 -9.39
CA ALA A 13 -8.97 8.51 -9.86
C ALA A 13 -9.53 9.45 -8.77
N LEU A 14 -9.72 8.95 -7.54
CA LEU A 14 -10.16 9.77 -6.41
C LEU A 14 -9.18 10.91 -6.13
N THR A 15 -7.88 10.63 -6.14
CA THR A 15 -6.85 11.65 -5.94
C THR A 15 -6.91 12.70 -7.05
N GLY A 16 -7.04 12.27 -8.31
CA GLY A 16 -7.18 13.19 -9.45
C GLY A 16 -8.40 14.09 -9.35
N LEU A 17 -9.56 13.54 -8.96
CA LEU A 17 -10.80 14.32 -8.78
C LEU A 17 -10.73 15.34 -7.64
N LEU A 18 -9.92 15.09 -6.61
CA LEU A 18 -9.75 15.98 -5.45
C LEU A 18 -8.51 16.87 -5.58
N PHE A 19 -7.70 16.70 -6.62
CA PHE A 19 -6.36 17.28 -6.70
C PHE A 19 -6.38 18.81 -6.61
N ASP A 20 -7.25 19.47 -7.35
CA ASP A 20 -7.33 20.94 -7.37
C ASP A 20 -7.72 21.48 -5.98
N LEU A 21 -8.67 20.83 -5.30
CA LEU A 21 -9.08 21.21 -3.96
C LEU A 21 -7.95 21.03 -2.93
N LEU A 22 -7.14 19.99 -3.10
CA LEU A 22 -5.97 19.74 -2.24
C LEU A 22 -4.86 20.76 -2.54
N ALA A 23 -4.61 21.06 -3.80
CA ALA A 23 -3.58 22.02 -4.22
C ALA A 23 -3.87 23.46 -3.73
N GLU A 24 -5.13 23.82 -3.55
CA GLU A 24 -5.55 25.12 -2.98
C GLU A 24 -5.31 25.22 -1.46
N LYS A 25 -5.00 24.12 -0.77
CA LYS A 25 -4.83 24.08 0.68
C LYS A 25 -3.36 23.87 1.04
N PRO A 26 -2.65 24.91 1.51
CA PRO A 26 -1.28 24.81 1.96
C PRO A 26 -1.11 23.68 3.00
N GLY A 27 -0.05 22.88 2.84
CA GLY A 27 0.26 21.76 3.72
C GLY A 27 -0.65 20.54 3.59
N SER A 28 -1.54 20.52 2.58
CA SER A 28 -2.40 19.35 2.32
C SER A 28 -1.59 18.08 2.03
N ARG A 29 -2.20 16.90 2.24
CA ARG A 29 -1.52 15.61 2.06
C ARG A 29 -2.38 14.57 1.38
N VAL A 30 -1.74 13.77 0.53
CA VAL A 30 -2.28 12.51 0.05
C VAL A 30 -1.54 11.37 0.77
N VAL A 31 -2.27 10.59 1.56
CA VAL A 31 -1.71 9.43 2.28
C VAL A 31 -2.16 8.15 1.58
N THR A 32 -1.23 7.47 0.94
CA THR A 32 -1.52 6.25 0.18
C THR A 32 -1.22 5.01 1.03
N VAL A 33 -2.21 4.12 1.20
CA VAL A 33 -2.03 2.89 1.99
C VAL A 33 -1.50 1.76 1.13
N SER A 34 -0.25 1.35 1.41
CA SER A 34 0.41 0.19 0.83
C SER A 34 0.39 -1.01 1.80
N SER A 35 1.31 -1.92 1.68
CA SER A 35 1.47 -3.12 2.51
C SER A 35 2.88 -3.69 2.35
N ASN A 36 3.36 -4.47 3.31
CA ASN A 36 4.56 -5.31 3.16
C ASN A 36 4.47 -6.28 1.97
N ALA A 37 3.25 -6.56 1.48
CA ALA A 37 3.03 -7.33 0.26
C ALA A 37 3.62 -6.67 -1.00
N HIS A 38 3.96 -5.36 -0.97
CA HIS A 38 4.65 -4.70 -2.08
C HIS A 38 6.05 -5.29 -2.35
N LYS A 39 6.72 -5.83 -1.31
CA LYS A 39 8.11 -6.31 -1.41
C LYS A 39 8.33 -7.39 -2.49
N PRO A 40 7.51 -8.45 -2.59
CA PRO A 40 7.57 -9.41 -3.69
C PRO A 40 6.79 -8.96 -4.94
N GLY A 41 6.15 -7.80 -4.92
CA GLY A 41 5.33 -7.28 -6.01
C GLY A 41 6.15 -6.96 -7.27
N LYS A 42 5.49 -7.06 -8.42
CA LYS A 42 6.01 -6.64 -9.72
C LYS A 42 4.86 -6.02 -10.51
N ILE A 43 5.11 -4.90 -11.19
CA ILE A 43 4.14 -4.32 -12.10
C ILE A 43 4.26 -5.05 -13.44
N ASN A 44 3.21 -5.78 -13.80
CA ASN A 44 3.13 -6.44 -15.11
C ASN A 44 2.34 -5.57 -16.08
N PHE A 45 3.02 -4.72 -16.80
CA PHE A 45 2.39 -3.80 -17.75
C PHE A 45 1.70 -4.50 -18.93
N ASP A 46 2.08 -5.75 -19.23
CA ASP A 46 1.46 -6.51 -20.33
C ASP A 46 0.14 -7.18 -19.91
N ASP A 47 -0.15 -7.23 -18.59
CA ASP A 47 -1.37 -7.83 -18.04
C ASP A 47 -1.72 -7.23 -16.66
N LEU A 48 -1.85 -5.88 -16.60
CA LEU A 48 -2.16 -5.15 -15.37
C LEU A 48 -3.45 -5.65 -14.71
N GLN A 49 -4.44 -6.03 -15.51
CA GLN A 49 -5.74 -6.49 -15.06
C GLN A 49 -5.79 -7.99 -14.77
N SER A 50 -4.67 -8.70 -14.95
CA SER A 50 -4.59 -10.16 -14.77
C SER A 50 -5.64 -10.93 -15.58
N GLU A 51 -5.90 -10.51 -16.82
CA GLU A 51 -6.88 -11.13 -17.74
C GLU A 51 -6.37 -12.46 -18.29
N GLN A 52 -5.04 -12.55 -18.54
CA GLN A 52 -4.42 -13.77 -19.05
C GLN A 52 -4.26 -14.80 -17.94
N ARG A 53 -3.85 -14.40 -16.74
CA ARG A 53 -3.62 -15.29 -15.63
C ARG A 53 -3.77 -14.59 -14.27
N TYR A 54 -4.81 -14.96 -13.55
CA TYR A 54 -5.07 -14.43 -12.22
C TYR A 54 -4.47 -15.30 -11.11
N PHE A 55 -3.61 -14.69 -10.30
CA PHE A 55 -3.15 -15.22 -9.01
C PHE A 55 -3.42 -14.18 -7.95
N ARG A 56 -4.36 -14.46 -7.08
CA ARG A 56 -4.83 -13.54 -6.05
C ARG A 56 -3.71 -12.82 -5.30
N TRP A 57 -2.70 -13.57 -4.84
CA TRP A 57 -1.59 -12.98 -4.09
C TRP A 57 -0.68 -12.10 -4.95
N LYS A 58 -0.41 -12.48 -6.20
CA LYS A 58 0.36 -11.66 -7.13
C LYS A 58 -0.37 -10.37 -7.48
N ALA A 59 -1.69 -10.45 -7.74
CA ALA A 59 -2.52 -9.28 -8.02
C ALA A 59 -2.56 -8.32 -6.82
N TYR A 60 -2.67 -8.85 -5.60
CA TYR A 60 -2.59 -8.04 -4.39
C TYR A 60 -1.21 -7.38 -4.23
N ALA A 61 -0.12 -8.14 -4.35
CA ALA A 61 1.24 -7.62 -4.27
C ALA A 61 1.51 -6.53 -5.32
N GLN A 62 1.07 -6.75 -6.56
CA GLN A 62 1.13 -5.76 -7.63
C GLN A 62 0.36 -4.49 -7.26
N SER A 63 -0.88 -4.60 -6.77
CA SER A 63 -1.69 -3.44 -6.40
C SER A 63 -1.06 -2.61 -5.28
N LYS A 64 -0.39 -3.27 -4.31
CA LYS A 64 0.27 -2.58 -3.19
C LYS A 64 1.61 -1.97 -3.59
N LEU A 65 2.33 -2.58 -4.53
CA LEU A 65 3.50 -1.95 -5.16
C LEU A 65 3.06 -0.74 -5.99
N ALA A 66 2.01 -0.87 -6.79
CA ALA A 66 1.46 0.23 -7.59
C ALA A 66 1.09 1.45 -6.71
N ASN A 67 0.52 1.22 -5.54
CA ASN A 67 0.21 2.29 -4.59
C ASN A 67 1.48 3.02 -4.11
N LEU A 68 2.56 2.30 -3.83
CA LEU A 68 3.80 2.94 -3.38
C LEU A 68 4.51 3.67 -4.52
N VAL A 69 4.53 3.08 -5.74
CA VAL A 69 5.00 3.74 -6.96
C VAL A 69 4.22 5.02 -7.23
N PHE A 70 2.88 4.96 -7.14
CA PHE A 70 2.00 6.11 -7.31
C PHE A 70 2.31 7.23 -6.31
N SER A 71 2.49 6.91 -5.03
CA SER A 71 2.82 7.89 -4.00
C SER A 71 4.14 8.61 -4.30
N ASN A 72 5.17 7.87 -4.71
CA ASN A 72 6.47 8.42 -5.06
C ASN A 72 6.41 9.31 -6.32
N GLU A 73 5.69 8.86 -7.34
CA GLU A 73 5.54 9.63 -8.59
C GLU A 73 4.68 10.89 -8.36
N LEU A 74 3.63 10.80 -7.55
CA LEU A 74 2.82 11.96 -7.17
C LEU A 74 3.68 13.02 -6.45
N GLU A 75 4.50 12.60 -5.48
CA GLU A 75 5.41 13.51 -4.78
C GLU A 75 6.39 14.18 -5.75
N ARG A 76 6.98 13.42 -6.65
CA ARG A 76 7.88 13.96 -7.67
C ARG A 76 7.20 15.05 -8.50
N ARG A 77 5.95 14.83 -8.90
CA ARG A 77 5.16 15.81 -9.67
C ARG A 77 4.79 17.04 -8.85
N ILE A 78 4.43 16.87 -7.59
CA ILE A 78 4.17 17.96 -6.65
C ILE A 78 5.41 18.85 -6.51
N LEU A 79 6.58 18.27 -6.28
CA LEU A 79 7.83 19.01 -6.17
C LEU A 79 8.17 19.80 -7.44
N VAL A 80 8.00 19.19 -8.62
CA VAL A 80 8.24 19.87 -9.90
C VAL A 80 7.27 21.02 -10.13
N SER A 81 6.03 20.89 -9.66
CA SER A 81 4.97 21.92 -9.80
C SER A 81 5.11 23.04 -8.76
N GLY A 82 5.95 22.89 -7.74
CA GLY A 82 6.11 23.88 -6.67
C GLY A 82 4.88 24.04 -5.77
N LEU A 83 4.01 23.01 -5.71
CA LEU A 83 2.82 23.05 -4.87
C LEU A 83 3.16 22.79 -3.40
N ASP A 84 2.49 23.53 -2.50
CA ASP A 84 2.61 23.33 -1.05
C ASP A 84 1.68 22.20 -0.57
N MET A 85 1.98 20.99 -1.03
CA MET A 85 1.31 19.76 -0.60
C MET A 85 2.32 18.61 -0.57
N LYS A 86 1.96 17.46 -0.02
CA LYS A 86 2.83 16.29 0.11
C LYS A 86 2.09 15.02 -0.29
N ALA A 87 2.76 14.11 -0.99
CA ALA A 87 2.34 12.74 -1.12
C ALA A 87 3.23 11.84 -0.23
N VAL A 88 2.59 11.03 0.61
CA VAL A 88 3.27 10.12 1.54
C VAL A 88 2.58 8.77 1.50
N ALA A 89 3.28 7.72 1.89
CA ALA A 89 2.71 6.38 1.97
C ALA A 89 2.80 5.82 3.38
N ALA A 90 1.89 4.88 3.70
CA ALA A 90 1.93 4.15 4.95
C ALA A 90 1.53 2.68 4.75
N HIS A 91 1.97 1.80 5.65
CA HIS A 91 1.41 0.47 5.77
C HIS A 91 1.14 0.09 7.23
N PRO A 92 0.05 -0.63 7.49
CA PRO A 92 -0.40 -0.93 8.85
C PRO A 92 0.39 -2.07 9.52
N GLY A 93 1.43 -2.61 8.90
CA GLY A 93 2.01 -3.87 9.34
C GLY A 93 1.05 -5.05 9.10
N TYR A 94 1.04 -6.01 10.02
CA TYR A 94 0.09 -7.12 10.01
C TYR A 94 -1.02 -6.87 11.03
N ALA A 95 -2.06 -6.17 10.61
CA ALA A 95 -3.22 -5.93 11.44
C ALA A 95 -4.20 -7.12 11.36
N LYS A 96 -4.72 -7.56 12.52
CA LYS A 96 -5.81 -8.54 12.59
C LYS A 96 -7.10 -7.88 12.13
N THR A 97 -7.33 -7.89 10.82
CA THR A 97 -8.58 -7.42 10.23
C THR A 97 -9.37 -8.61 9.67
N ASN A 98 -10.66 -8.45 9.44
CA ASN A 98 -11.53 -9.46 8.81
C ASN A 98 -11.14 -9.77 7.35
N LEU A 99 -9.96 -9.36 6.90
CA LEU A 99 -9.47 -9.55 5.53
C LEU A 99 -9.36 -11.05 5.18
N SER A 100 -8.98 -11.90 6.15
CA SER A 100 -8.92 -13.36 5.99
C SER A 100 -10.31 -13.99 5.82
N THR A 101 -11.32 -13.46 6.51
CA THR A 101 -12.71 -13.95 6.45
C THR A 101 -13.47 -13.42 5.23
N ALA A 102 -13.31 -12.14 4.90
CA ALA A 102 -13.96 -11.55 3.73
C ALA A 102 -13.51 -12.20 2.41
N GLY A 103 -12.26 -12.68 2.35
CA GLY A 103 -11.74 -13.36 1.19
C GLY A 103 -12.32 -14.77 0.95
N ASN A 104 -12.83 -15.44 1.96
CA ASN A 104 -13.46 -16.76 1.85
C ASN A 104 -14.89 -16.68 1.29
N SER A 105 -15.59 -15.55 1.51
CA SER A 105 -16.97 -15.35 1.02
C SER A 105 -17.04 -15.00 -0.48
N LEU A 106 -15.93 -14.63 -1.11
CA LEU A 106 -15.85 -14.25 -2.52
C LEU A 106 -15.30 -15.36 -3.45
N GLY A 107 -15.32 -16.63 -2.99
CA GLY A 107 -15.15 -17.80 -3.87
C GLY A 107 -13.71 -18.08 -4.33
N GLY A 108 -12.72 -17.89 -3.51
CA GLY A 108 -11.34 -18.30 -3.79
C GLY A 108 -10.67 -18.92 -2.57
N ASP A 109 -9.72 -19.83 -2.79
CA ASP A 109 -8.91 -20.42 -1.72
C ASP A 109 -8.27 -19.30 -0.90
N GLY A 110 -8.77 -19.14 0.33
CA GLY A 110 -8.43 -17.99 1.18
C GLY A 110 -6.94 -17.87 1.46
N ILE A 111 -6.47 -16.64 1.75
CA ILE A 111 -5.12 -16.40 2.29
C ILE A 111 -4.82 -17.37 3.46
N GLY A 112 -5.85 -17.73 4.23
CA GLY A 112 -5.79 -18.79 5.24
C GLY A 112 -5.41 -20.17 4.68
N GLY A 113 -5.75 -20.51 3.44
CA GLY A 113 -5.44 -21.80 2.83
C GLY A 113 -3.94 -21.99 2.53
N ILE A 114 -3.27 -21.00 2.01
CA ILE A 114 -1.82 -21.07 1.72
C ILE A 114 -1.01 -21.02 3.01
N PHE A 115 -1.38 -20.14 3.94
CA PHE A 115 -0.73 -20.09 5.26
C PHE A 115 -1.05 -21.33 6.12
N SER A 116 -2.26 -21.90 6.05
CA SER A 116 -2.59 -23.11 6.80
C SER A 116 -1.95 -24.36 6.25
N THR A 117 -1.63 -24.43 4.95
CA THR A 117 -1.02 -25.60 4.33
C THR A 117 0.50 -25.68 4.60
N ILE A 118 1.16 -24.53 4.78
CA ILE A 118 2.63 -24.49 4.99
C ILE A 118 2.99 -24.53 6.48
N SER A 119 2.11 -24.20 7.39
CA SER A 119 2.51 -23.92 8.76
C SER A 119 1.64 -24.48 9.89
N GLY A 120 0.61 -25.28 9.57
CA GLY A 120 -0.13 -26.04 10.58
C GLY A 120 -0.46 -25.29 11.88
N PRO A 121 -0.60 -26.00 13.02
CA PRO A 121 -0.96 -25.40 14.31
C PRO A 121 0.01 -24.34 14.84
N PHE A 122 1.23 -24.24 14.30
CA PHE A 122 2.24 -23.25 14.68
C PHE A 122 1.85 -21.82 14.29
N LEU A 123 1.05 -21.62 13.21
CA LEU A 123 0.63 -20.28 12.79
C LEU A 123 -0.56 -19.72 13.57
N LYS A 124 -1.49 -20.56 14.03
CA LYS A 124 -2.55 -20.09 14.93
C LYS A 124 -2.00 -19.53 16.24
N PHE A 125 -0.85 -20.06 16.68
CA PHE A 125 -0.13 -19.53 17.84
C PHE A 125 0.63 -18.23 17.47
N GLY A 126 1.17 -18.14 16.24
CA GLY A 126 1.88 -16.96 15.72
C GLY A 126 0.96 -15.78 15.37
N GLU A 127 -0.26 -16.02 14.90
CA GLU A 127 -1.23 -14.95 14.58
C GLU A 127 -1.56 -14.08 15.81
N ASN A 128 -1.58 -14.69 17.01
CA ASN A 128 -1.79 -13.95 18.25
C ASN A 128 -0.54 -13.20 18.75
N LEU A 129 0.64 -13.60 18.32
CA LEU A 129 1.92 -12.98 18.73
C LEU A 129 2.44 -11.95 17.72
N ILE A 130 2.10 -12.08 16.42
CA ILE A 130 2.66 -11.28 15.33
C ILE A 130 1.72 -10.17 14.89
N GLY A 131 0.40 -10.39 14.95
CA GLY A 131 -0.59 -9.39 14.52
C GLY A 131 -0.86 -8.34 15.60
N GLN A 132 -1.03 -7.11 15.20
CA GLN A 132 -1.50 -6.02 16.06
C GLN A 132 -3.01 -5.80 15.88
N ASP A 133 -3.66 -5.14 16.85
CA ASP A 133 -5.05 -4.74 16.74
C ASP A 133 -5.26 -3.64 15.68
N ALA A 134 -6.52 -3.28 15.41
CA ALA A 134 -6.85 -2.27 14.42
C ALA A 134 -6.37 -0.87 14.82
N GLU A 135 -6.33 -0.57 16.12
CA GLU A 135 -5.88 0.72 16.64
C GLU A 135 -4.40 0.92 16.37
N HIS A 136 -3.57 -0.05 16.73
CA HIS A 136 -2.13 -0.01 16.40
C HIS A 136 -1.88 -0.06 14.88
N GLY A 137 -2.69 -0.80 14.13
CA GLY A 137 -2.62 -0.84 12.67
C GLY A 137 -2.90 0.52 12.00
N ALA A 138 -3.69 1.39 12.64
CA ALA A 138 -3.97 2.72 12.14
C ALA A 138 -2.83 3.73 12.37
N LEU A 139 -1.96 3.49 13.36
CA LEU A 139 -0.93 4.46 13.77
C LEU A 139 0.00 4.91 12.63
N PRO A 140 0.52 4.06 11.73
CA PRO A 140 1.37 4.51 10.63
C PRO A 140 0.63 5.48 9.69
N THR A 141 -0.64 5.22 9.40
CA THR A 141 -1.47 6.10 8.55
C THR A 141 -1.76 7.43 9.24
N LEU A 142 -2.08 7.40 10.53
CA LEU A 142 -2.28 8.62 11.33
C LEU A 142 -0.98 9.44 11.42
N TYR A 143 0.14 8.79 11.68
CA TYR A 143 1.45 9.44 11.68
C TYR A 143 1.74 10.13 10.34
N ALA A 144 1.55 9.42 9.24
CA ALA A 144 1.73 9.97 7.89
C ALA A 144 0.81 11.17 7.61
N ALA A 145 -0.41 11.15 8.17
CA ALA A 145 -1.40 12.20 7.97
C ALA A 145 -1.15 13.45 8.82
N THR A 146 -0.60 13.31 10.03
CA THR A 146 -0.65 14.38 11.05
C THR A 146 0.71 14.95 11.47
N VAL A 147 1.82 14.23 11.26
CA VAL A 147 3.15 14.74 11.65
C VAL A 147 3.59 15.86 10.71
N GLU A 148 3.73 17.07 11.24
CA GLU A 148 3.97 18.28 10.46
C GLU A 148 5.30 18.22 9.68
N ASP A 149 6.38 17.80 10.32
CA ASP A 149 7.73 17.78 9.75
C ASP A 149 8.02 16.55 8.87
N LEU A 150 7.01 15.69 8.64
CA LEU A 150 7.19 14.54 7.77
C LEU A 150 7.45 15.02 6.33
N ALA A 151 8.59 14.60 5.77
CA ALA A 151 8.94 14.93 4.40
C ALA A 151 8.00 14.23 3.40
N GLY A 152 7.70 14.90 2.29
CA GLY A 152 7.04 14.26 1.16
C GLY A 152 7.86 13.09 0.62
N GLY A 153 7.21 12.09 0.04
CA GLY A 153 7.84 10.84 -0.39
C GLY A 153 8.15 9.86 0.75
N SER A 154 7.88 10.23 2.02
CA SER A 154 8.09 9.32 3.14
C SER A 154 7.17 8.10 3.06
N TYR A 155 7.70 6.93 3.44
CA TYR A 155 6.94 5.71 3.64
C TYR A 155 6.98 5.33 5.12
N VAL A 156 5.83 5.20 5.75
CA VAL A 156 5.69 4.97 7.20
C VAL A 156 5.18 3.55 7.47
N GLY A 157 5.85 2.86 8.37
CA GLY A 157 5.46 1.52 8.81
C GLY A 157 5.83 1.27 10.26
N PRO A 158 5.50 0.10 10.82
CA PRO A 158 5.88 -0.26 12.18
C PRO A 158 7.38 -0.55 12.34
N ASP A 159 7.96 -0.23 13.49
CA ASP A 159 9.38 -0.41 13.82
C ASP A 159 9.79 -1.84 14.23
N GLY A 160 8.82 -2.73 14.42
CA GLY A 160 9.10 -4.09 14.88
C GLY A 160 9.66 -5.00 13.80
N ILE A 161 10.04 -6.21 14.21
CA ILE A 161 10.68 -7.20 13.33
C ILE A 161 9.82 -7.44 12.07
N GLY A 162 10.45 -7.28 10.90
CA GLY A 162 9.77 -7.44 9.61
C GLY A 162 8.68 -6.41 9.34
N GLU A 163 8.61 -5.35 10.12
CA GLU A 163 7.59 -4.31 10.02
C GLU A 163 6.17 -4.88 10.21
N PHE A 164 6.02 -5.94 11.02
CA PHE A 164 4.71 -6.56 11.22
C PHE A 164 3.88 -5.84 12.28
N ARG A 165 4.53 -5.25 13.28
CA ARG A 165 3.89 -4.53 14.39
C ARG A 165 4.87 -3.54 15.00
N GLY A 166 4.36 -2.60 15.81
CA GLY A 166 5.19 -1.63 16.55
C GLY A 166 4.70 -0.21 16.36
N HIS A 167 5.55 0.74 16.70
CA HIS A 167 5.27 2.16 16.56
C HIS A 167 5.60 2.66 15.16
N PRO A 168 4.94 3.73 14.68
CA PRO A 168 5.20 4.27 13.36
C PRO A 168 6.61 4.89 13.25
N VAL A 169 7.35 4.47 12.23
CA VAL A 169 8.65 5.03 11.84
C VAL A 169 8.72 5.16 10.32
N ILE A 170 9.67 5.95 9.83
CA ILE A 170 9.98 5.97 8.41
C ILE A 170 10.69 4.67 8.04
N VAL A 171 10.14 3.95 7.06
CA VAL A 171 10.67 2.69 6.53
C VAL A 171 11.04 2.86 5.06
N GLN A 172 11.73 1.86 4.49
CA GLN A 172 12.16 1.89 3.10
C GLN A 172 11.26 1.03 2.22
N GLY A 173 10.83 1.60 1.10
CA GLY A 173 10.26 0.83 -0.01
C GLY A 173 11.33 0.00 -0.74
N THR A 174 10.89 -0.86 -1.66
CA THR A 174 11.82 -1.59 -2.55
C THR A 174 12.36 -0.67 -3.65
N GLY A 175 13.49 -1.03 -4.27
CA GLY A 175 14.01 -0.33 -5.44
C GLY A 175 12.97 -0.22 -6.58
N ALA A 176 12.13 -1.25 -6.75
CA ALA A 176 11.04 -1.23 -7.71
C ALA A 176 9.96 -0.15 -7.43
N SER A 177 9.78 0.24 -6.17
CA SER A 177 8.86 1.32 -5.82
C SER A 177 9.40 2.72 -6.10
N GLN A 178 10.71 2.85 -6.28
CA GLN A 178 11.41 4.12 -6.51
C GLN A 178 11.87 4.28 -7.97
N ASP A 179 11.57 3.28 -8.83
CA ASP A 179 11.96 3.29 -10.22
C ASP A 179 11.16 4.34 -11.01
N LEU A 180 11.86 5.34 -11.54
CA LEU A 180 11.25 6.48 -12.22
C LEU A 180 10.53 6.08 -13.51
N GLU A 181 11.09 5.16 -14.28
CA GLU A 181 10.48 4.70 -15.54
C GLU A 181 9.16 3.97 -15.25
N THR A 182 9.17 3.09 -14.26
CA THR A 182 7.95 2.42 -13.77
C THR A 182 6.93 3.44 -13.26
N GLY A 183 7.37 4.45 -12.52
CA GLY A 183 6.52 5.52 -12.00
C GLY A 183 5.80 6.28 -13.11
N GLU A 184 6.56 6.76 -14.08
CA GLU A 184 6.01 7.51 -15.20
C GLU A 184 5.07 6.65 -16.07
N ARG A 185 5.49 5.42 -16.38
CA ARG A 185 4.68 4.50 -17.18
C ARG A 185 3.37 4.12 -16.46
N LEU A 186 3.43 3.84 -15.16
CA LEU A 186 2.24 3.53 -14.37
C LEU A 186 1.28 4.73 -14.33
N TRP A 187 1.79 5.93 -14.17
CA TRP A 187 0.99 7.15 -14.20
C TRP A 187 0.23 7.33 -15.50
N GLN A 188 0.85 7.04 -16.64
CA GLN A 188 0.24 7.21 -17.96
C GLN A 188 -0.86 6.20 -18.25
N VAL A 189 -0.80 5.00 -17.66
CA VAL A 189 -1.76 3.91 -17.91
C VAL A 189 -2.85 3.82 -16.85
N SER A 190 -2.75 4.61 -15.76
CA SER A 190 -3.74 4.68 -14.69
C SER A 190 -4.76 5.79 -14.94
#